data_39708f5bc8cd926ca004f5928c1b4161
#
_entry.id   39708f5bc8cd926ca004f5928c1b4161
#
_cell.length_a   1.000
_cell.length_b   1.000
_cell.length_c   1.000
_cell.angle_alpha   90.00
_cell.angle_beta   90.00
_cell.angle_gamma   90.00
#
_symmetry.space_group_name_H-M   'P 1'
#
loop_
_entity.id
_entity.type
_entity.pdbx_description
1 polymer ?
#
loop_
_entity_poly.entity_id
_entity_poly.type
_entity_poly.pdbx_seq_one_letter_code
_entity_poly.pdbx_strand_id
1 'polypeptide(L)'
;MSNAGYVSNKLIASSNAVVYSYVLYLIGKLEYKVDSVRLNKIISKWFFMSAITYFYTGSTESEVERQFADLRSVQTADEFVAYLEASIASRFTEDYFKLTLPIELNTSSSISPAWNGYVASQIVLNNPMLFSTSSLTPYLLPGASGTKNAVDKHHIFPKNYLEKIGYTTDRDRNQVANFTYLDYVTNIDISDDAPALYIQRYKDNLGDEFKTHCENHALPENFETMEYMEFLSKRRILMAQLIKKAFSRL
;
A
#
# COMPACT_ATOMS: atom_id res chain seq x y z
N MET A 1 -4.74 11.42 -6.84
CA MET A 1 -3.66 10.80 -6.06
C MET A 1 -4.01 10.72 -4.59
N SER A 2 -4.29 11.83 -3.91
CA SER A 2 -4.62 11.81 -2.46
C SER A 2 -5.83 10.92 -2.15
N ASN A 3 -6.89 10.95 -2.97
CA ASN A 3 -8.04 10.05 -2.81
C ASN A 3 -7.68 8.57 -2.96
N ALA A 4 -6.60 8.26 -3.67
CA ALA A 4 -6.04 6.92 -3.81
C ALA A 4 -5.01 6.57 -2.70
N GLY A 5 -4.93 7.38 -1.63
CA GLY A 5 -4.04 7.16 -0.49
C GLY A 5 -2.58 7.60 -0.71
N TYR A 6 -2.22 8.08 -1.89
CA TYR A 6 -0.87 8.57 -2.19
C TYR A 6 -0.75 10.05 -1.81
N VAL A 7 -0.64 10.30 -0.52
CA VAL A 7 -0.65 11.65 0.08
C VAL A 7 0.71 12.34 0.07
N SER A 8 1.77 11.63 -0.32
CA SER A 8 3.14 12.15 -0.37
C SER A 8 3.85 11.65 -1.61
N ASN A 9 4.75 12.47 -2.16
CA ASN A 9 5.66 12.07 -3.25
C ASN A 9 6.58 10.90 -2.87
N LYS A 10 6.84 10.70 -1.58
CA LYS A 10 7.62 9.55 -1.06
C LYS A 10 6.94 8.20 -1.33
N LEU A 11 5.63 8.19 -1.54
CA LEU A 11 4.85 6.99 -1.87
C LEU A 11 4.74 6.75 -3.39
N ILE A 12 5.28 7.63 -4.22
CA ILE A 12 5.15 7.57 -5.68
C ILE A 12 6.46 7.07 -6.27
N ALA A 13 6.47 5.83 -6.73
CA ALA A 13 7.65 5.21 -7.34
C ALA A 13 7.86 5.63 -8.81
N SER A 14 6.80 6.06 -9.51
CA SER A 14 6.85 6.46 -10.92
C SER A 14 6.15 7.81 -11.15
N SER A 15 6.92 8.81 -11.59
CA SER A 15 6.36 10.11 -12.01
C SER A 15 5.45 9.98 -13.23
N ASN A 16 5.70 9.01 -14.11
CA ASN A 16 4.86 8.75 -15.28
C ASN A 16 3.43 8.38 -14.89
N ALA A 17 3.24 7.59 -13.83
CA ALA A 17 1.90 7.28 -13.32
C ALA A 17 1.12 8.56 -12.94
N VAL A 18 1.80 9.56 -12.37
CA VAL A 18 1.21 10.88 -12.05
C VAL A 18 0.85 11.63 -13.30
N VAL A 19 1.82 11.81 -14.22
CA VAL A 19 1.66 12.60 -15.44
C VAL A 19 0.53 12.04 -16.30
N TYR A 20 0.56 10.75 -16.60
CA TYR A 20 -0.44 10.16 -17.50
C TYR A 20 -1.82 10.01 -16.84
N SER A 21 -1.91 9.81 -15.53
CA SER A 21 -3.20 9.90 -14.85
C SER A 21 -3.79 11.31 -14.91
N TYR A 22 -2.95 12.34 -14.82
CA TYR A 22 -3.40 13.72 -14.99
C TYR A 22 -3.84 14.03 -16.43
N VAL A 23 -3.12 13.52 -17.43
CA VAL A 23 -3.52 13.63 -18.84
C VAL A 23 -4.89 12.98 -19.06
N LEU A 24 -5.11 11.75 -18.56
CA LEU A 24 -6.41 11.08 -18.64
C LEU A 24 -7.51 11.86 -17.92
N TYR A 25 -7.21 12.48 -16.78
CA TYR A 25 -8.15 13.38 -16.10
C TYR A 25 -8.54 14.57 -17.00
N LEU A 26 -7.57 15.21 -17.66
CA LEU A 26 -7.83 16.33 -18.56
C LEU A 26 -8.67 15.91 -19.77
N ILE A 27 -8.35 14.79 -20.40
CA ILE A 27 -9.10 14.21 -21.51
C ILE A 27 -10.55 13.93 -21.07
N GLY A 28 -10.75 13.21 -19.97
CA GLY A 28 -12.08 12.92 -19.44
C GLY A 28 -12.89 14.17 -19.12
N LYS A 29 -12.24 15.21 -18.59
CA LYS A 29 -12.89 16.48 -18.23
C LYS A 29 -13.20 17.37 -19.45
N LEU A 30 -12.24 17.53 -20.34
CA LEU A 30 -12.31 18.55 -21.41
C LEU A 30 -12.93 18.01 -22.70
N GLU A 31 -12.62 16.77 -23.06
CA GLU A 31 -13.13 16.16 -24.31
C GLU A 31 -14.44 15.42 -24.05
N TYR A 32 -14.44 14.46 -23.12
CA TYR A 32 -15.62 13.62 -22.87
C TYR A 32 -16.64 14.21 -21.89
N LYS A 33 -16.32 15.33 -21.22
CA LYS A 33 -17.22 16.00 -20.25
C LYS A 33 -17.73 15.06 -19.15
N VAL A 34 -16.91 14.12 -18.71
CA VAL A 34 -17.28 13.19 -17.63
C VAL A 34 -17.60 13.97 -16.35
N ASP A 35 -18.67 13.58 -15.66
CA ASP A 35 -19.04 14.18 -14.37
C ASP A 35 -17.86 14.14 -13.39
N SER A 36 -17.68 15.22 -12.63
CA SER A 36 -16.52 15.41 -11.77
C SER A 36 -16.36 14.32 -10.67
N VAL A 37 -17.47 13.83 -10.10
CA VAL A 37 -17.44 12.79 -9.06
C VAL A 37 -17.00 11.48 -9.67
N ARG A 38 -17.63 11.11 -10.80
CA ARG A 38 -17.32 9.90 -11.56
C ARG A 38 -15.88 9.92 -12.08
N LEU A 39 -15.46 11.08 -12.62
CA LEU A 39 -14.08 11.26 -13.13
C LEU A 39 -13.05 11.10 -12.02
N ASN A 40 -13.24 11.76 -10.88
CA ASN A 40 -12.33 11.64 -9.74
C ASN A 40 -12.24 10.20 -9.24
N LYS A 41 -13.35 9.48 -9.22
CA LYS A 41 -13.40 8.08 -8.82
C LYS A 41 -12.59 7.19 -9.76
N ILE A 42 -12.86 7.26 -11.06
CA ILE A 42 -12.16 6.39 -12.04
C ILE A 42 -10.67 6.72 -12.14
N ILE A 43 -10.29 8.00 -12.08
CA ILE A 43 -8.88 8.40 -12.12
C ILE A 43 -8.15 7.99 -10.82
N SER A 44 -8.82 8.01 -9.66
CA SER A 44 -8.22 7.49 -8.42
C SER A 44 -7.93 5.99 -8.53
N LYS A 45 -8.85 5.21 -9.07
CA LYS A 45 -8.66 3.77 -9.35
C LYS A 45 -7.56 3.53 -10.37
N TRP A 46 -7.56 4.31 -11.45
CA TRP A 46 -6.53 4.24 -12.48
C TRP A 46 -5.14 4.50 -11.92
N PHE A 47 -5.01 5.61 -11.17
CA PHE A 47 -3.73 5.95 -10.54
C PHE A 47 -3.25 4.87 -9.57
N PHE A 48 -4.14 4.38 -8.71
CA PHE A 48 -3.82 3.31 -7.75
C PHE A 48 -3.29 2.07 -8.48
N MET A 49 -4.00 1.60 -9.51
CA MET A 49 -3.58 0.46 -10.32
C MET A 49 -2.24 0.73 -11.02
N SER A 50 -2.09 1.84 -11.72
CA SER A 50 -0.89 2.15 -12.49
C SER A 50 0.35 2.34 -11.62
N ALA A 51 0.18 2.86 -10.39
CA ALA A 51 1.26 3.05 -9.43
C ALA A 51 1.80 1.72 -8.88
N ILE A 52 0.93 0.71 -8.64
CA ILE A 52 1.34 -0.59 -8.09
C ILE A 52 1.88 -1.50 -9.18
N THR A 53 1.26 -1.52 -10.38
CA THR A 53 1.56 -2.52 -11.42
C THR A 53 2.71 -2.14 -12.35
N TYR A 54 3.45 -1.08 -12.05
CA TYR A 54 4.49 -0.56 -12.96
C TYR A 54 3.96 -0.27 -14.38
N PHE A 55 2.67 0.12 -14.51
CA PHE A 55 1.99 0.25 -15.79
C PHE A 55 2.74 1.16 -16.79
N TYR A 56 3.33 2.24 -16.31
CA TYR A 56 4.10 3.20 -17.11
C TYR A 56 5.61 3.06 -16.93
N THR A 57 6.13 1.86 -16.69
CA THR A 57 7.55 1.58 -16.63
C THR A 57 7.96 0.62 -17.77
N GLY A 58 9.21 0.62 -18.14
CA GLY A 58 9.68 -0.15 -19.30
C GLY A 58 9.36 0.57 -20.61
N SER A 59 8.54 0.02 -21.47
CA SER A 59 8.14 0.61 -22.77
C SER A 59 7.02 1.65 -22.63
N THR A 60 7.24 2.70 -21.84
CA THR A 60 6.22 3.73 -21.53
C THR A 60 5.63 4.35 -22.78
N GLU A 61 6.46 4.71 -23.78
CA GLU A 61 6.01 5.33 -25.02
C GLU A 61 5.02 4.44 -25.76
N SER A 62 5.36 3.17 -25.97
CA SER A 62 4.47 2.21 -26.65
C SER A 62 3.16 1.99 -25.92
N GLU A 63 3.18 1.93 -24.59
CA GLU A 63 1.94 1.78 -23.79
C GLU A 63 1.04 3.01 -23.90
N VAL A 64 1.63 4.20 -23.87
CA VAL A 64 0.91 5.47 -24.03
C VAL A 64 0.37 5.63 -25.45
N GLU A 65 1.16 5.31 -26.48
CA GLU A 65 0.70 5.33 -27.88
C GLU A 65 -0.48 4.40 -28.10
N ARG A 66 -0.40 3.18 -27.58
CA ARG A 66 -1.50 2.21 -27.64
C ARG A 66 -2.74 2.75 -26.94
N GLN A 67 -2.60 3.29 -25.74
CA GLN A 67 -3.71 3.86 -24.96
C GLN A 67 -4.39 5.03 -25.71
N PHE A 68 -3.62 5.93 -26.31
CA PHE A 68 -4.17 7.02 -27.09
C PHE A 68 -4.78 6.56 -28.42
N ALA A 69 -4.24 5.50 -29.04
CA ALA A 69 -4.85 4.90 -30.22
C ALA A 69 -6.23 4.31 -29.89
N ASP A 70 -6.35 3.59 -28.78
CA ASP A 70 -7.61 3.04 -28.29
C ASP A 70 -8.63 4.14 -27.99
N LEU A 71 -8.20 5.24 -27.33
CA LEU A 71 -9.06 6.37 -26.98
C LEU A 71 -9.62 7.12 -28.21
N ARG A 72 -8.98 7.04 -29.40
CA ARG A 72 -9.53 7.63 -30.62
C ARG A 72 -10.87 7.04 -31.05
N SER A 73 -11.16 5.80 -30.67
CA SER A 73 -12.42 5.12 -30.96
C SER A 73 -13.54 5.47 -29.98
N VAL A 74 -13.22 6.07 -28.83
CA VAL A 74 -14.16 6.47 -27.78
C VAL A 74 -14.89 7.74 -28.18
N GLN A 75 -16.22 7.78 -28.02
CA GLN A 75 -17.05 8.90 -28.42
C GLN A 75 -17.78 9.58 -27.26
N THR A 76 -18.01 8.86 -26.17
CA THR A 76 -18.84 9.31 -25.05
C THR A 76 -18.15 9.22 -23.70
N ALA A 77 -18.69 9.94 -22.71
CA ALA A 77 -18.23 9.85 -21.31
C ALA A 77 -18.33 8.42 -20.75
N ASP A 78 -19.40 7.70 -21.12
CA ASP A 78 -19.60 6.33 -20.65
C ASP A 78 -18.58 5.37 -21.24
N GLU A 79 -18.30 5.50 -22.53
CA GLU A 79 -17.27 4.69 -23.20
C GLU A 79 -15.87 4.99 -22.65
N PHE A 80 -15.56 6.26 -22.35
CA PHE A 80 -14.29 6.63 -21.74
C PHE A 80 -14.09 5.96 -20.36
N VAL A 81 -15.11 6.02 -19.52
CA VAL A 81 -15.04 5.39 -18.20
C VAL A 81 -14.98 3.87 -18.34
N ALA A 82 -15.79 3.27 -19.21
CA ALA A 82 -15.78 1.83 -19.48
C ALA A 82 -14.41 1.33 -20.00
N TYR A 83 -13.75 2.11 -20.85
CA TYR A 83 -12.40 1.81 -21.33
C TYR A 83 -11.39 1.74 -20.17
N LEU A 84 -11.42 2.74 -19.28
CA LEU A 84 -10.53 2.74 -18.11
C LEU A 84 -10.86 1.59 -17.13
N GLU A 85 -12.13 1.31 -16.89
CA GLU A 85 -12.57 0.19 -16.05
C GLU A 85 -12.11 -1.16 -16.62
N ALA A 86 -12.28 -1.38 -17.92
CA ALA A 86 -11.82 -2.59 -18.59
C ALA A 86 -10.30 -2.75 -18.51
N SER A 87 -9.57 -1.66 -18.73
CA SER A 87 -8.10 -1.66 -18.60
C SER A 87 -7.63 -1.96 -17.19
N ILE A 88 -8.29 -1.40 -16.18
CA ILE A 88 -8.02 -1.70 -14.76
C ILE A 88 -8.29 -3.19 -14.47
N ALA A 89 -9.45 -3.69 -14.89
CA ALA A 89 -9.86 -5.08 -14.65
C ALA A 89 -8.91 -6.10 -15.31
N SER A 90 -8.32 -5.75 -16.46
CA SER A 90 -7.32 -6.60 -17.14
C SER A 90 -6.00 -6.73 -16.35
N ARG A 91 -5.68 -5.79 -15.47
CA ARG A 91 -4.47 -5.79 -14.64
C ARG A 91 -4.75 -6.27 -13.23
N PHE A 92 -5.83 -5.82 -12.61
CA PHE A 92 -6.23 -6.16 -11.25
C PHE A 92 -7.15 -7.38 -11.23
N THR A 93 -6.63 -8.49 -11.75
CA THR A 93 -7.30 -9.80 -11.75
C THR A 93 -7.24 -10.45 -10.36
N GLU A 94 -8.07 -11.48 -10.15
CA GLU A 94 -7.98 -12.32 -8.94
C GLU A 94 -6.58 -12.93 -8.78
N ASP A 95 -5.97 -13.39 -9.87
CA ASP A 95 -4.63 -13.98 -9.86
C ASP A 95 -3.54 -12.95 -9.55
N TYR A 96 -3.71 -11.69 -9.98
CA TYR A 96 -2.80 -10.62 -9.56
C TYR A 96 -2.73 -10.51 -8.04
N PHE A 97 -3.88 -10.43 -7.36
CA PHE A 97 -3.92 -10.29 -5.91
C PHE A 97 -3.54 -11.56 -5.15
N LYS A 98 -3.81 -12.75 -5.71
CA LYS A 98 -3.53 -14.03 -5.04
C LYS A 98 -2.10 -14.53 -5.25
N LEU A 99 -1.52 -14.25 -6.42
CA LEU A 99 -0.24 -14.83 -6.83
C LEU A 99 0.83 -13.76 -7.04
N THR A 100 0.57 -12.78 -7.91
CA THR A 100 1.60 -11.80 -8.35
C THR A 100 1.98 -10.84 -7.25
N LEU A 101 1.00 -10.16 -6.65
CA LEU A 101 1.25 -9.14 -5.63
C LEU A 101 1.95 -9.67 -4.36
N PRO A 102 1.61 -10.86 -3.82
CA PRO A 102 2.41 -11.47 -2.74
C PRO A 102 3.88 -11.71 -3.11
N ILE A 103 4.18 -12.03 -4.38
CA ILE A 103 5.56 -12.17 -4.87
C ILE A 103 6.25 -10.80 -4.94
N GLU A 104 5.57 -9.76 -5.45
CA GLU A 104 6.09 -8.39 -5.49
C GLU A 104 6.34 -7.80 -4.09
N LEU A 105 5.59 -8.24 -3.07
CA LEU A 105 5.81 -7.91 -1.66
C LEU A 105 6.98 -8.69 -1.04
N ASN A 106 7.60 -9.65 -1.75
CA ASN A 106 8.80 -10.34 -1.32
C ASN A 106 10.07 -9.52 -1.63
N THR A 107 10.20 -8.40 -0.99
CA THR A 107 11.29 -7.44 -1.21
C THR A 107 11.71 -6.75 0.08
N SER A 108 12.95 -6.30 0.13
CA SER A 108 13.48 -5.40 1.17
C SER A 108 13.43 -3.91 0.78
N SER A 109 12.96 -3.61 -0.43
CA SER A 109 12.89 -2.23 -0.93
C SER A 109 11.69 -1.49 -0.37
N SER A 110 11.91 -0.60 0.57
CA SER A 110 10.87 0.25 1.18
C SER A 110 10.37 1.38 0.26
N ILE A 111 10.83 1.44 -0.98
CA ILE A 111 10.33 2.32 -2.04
C ILE A 111 9.66 1.53 -3.17
N SER A 112 9.46 0.21 -2.98
CA SER A 112 8.80 -0.62 -3.97
C SER A 112 7.33 -0.19 -4.16
N PRO A 113 6.77 -0.25 -5.38
CA PRO A 113 5.37 0.06 -5.63
C PRO A 113 4.41 -0.78 -4.79
N ALA A 114 4.70 -2.07 -4.58
CA ALA A 114 3.87 -2.94 -3.75
C ALA A 114 3.81 -2.48 -2.28
N TRP A 115 4.95 -2.07 -1.70
CA TRP A 115 4.97 -1.47 -0.36
C TRP A 115 4.25 -0.13 -0.32
N ASN A 116 4.51 0.75 -1.28
CA ASN A 116 3.83 2.04 -1.36
C ASN A 116 2.31 1.88 -1.51
N GLY A 117 1.87 0.89 -2.30
CA GLY A 117 0.47 0.51 -2.43
C GLY A 117 -0.14 0.01 -1.13
N TYR A 118 0.60 -0.76 -0.33
CA TYR A 118 0.16 -1.17 1.01
C TYR A 118 -0.02 0.04 1.93
N VAL A 119 0.95 0.97 1.95
CA VAL A 119 0.85 2.20 2.76
C VAL A 119 -0.33 3.06 2.30
N ALA A 120 -0.49 3.26 0.99
CA ALA A 120 -1.64 3.97 0.42
C ALA A 120 -2.97 3.30 0.82
N SER A 121 -3.00 1.97 0.88
CA SER A 121 -4.18 1.20 1.31
C SER A 121 -4.54 1.46 2.78
N GLN A 122 -3.56 1.59 3.67
CA GLN A 122 -3.80 1.97 5.06
C GLN A 122 -4.51 3.33 5.16
N ILE A 123 -4.10 4.28 4.31
CA ILE A 123 -4.69 5.62 4.24
C ILE A 123 -6.12 5.58 3.68
N VAL A 124 -6.35 4.85 2.57
CA VAL A 124 -7.70 4.70 1.97
C VAL A 124 -8.68 4.05 2.95
N LEU A 125 -8.21 3.08 3.72
CA LEU A 125 -9.02 2.39 4.73
C LEU A 125 -9.19 3.19 6.02
N ASN A 126 -8.45 4.29 6.15
CA ASN A 126 -8.38 5.11 7.38
C ASN A 126 -8.01 4.27 8.61
N ASN A 127 -7.11 3.30 8.44
CA ASN A 127 -6.65 2.48 9.54
C ASN A 127 -5.74 3.32 10.47
N PRO A 128 -5.90 3.21 11.80
CA PRO A 128 -4.94 3.80 12.73
C PRO A 128 -3.58 3.09 12.63
N MET A 129 -2.54 3.69 13.18
CA MET A 129 -1.25 3.02 13.35
C MET A 129 -1.39 1.78 14.25
N LEU A 130 -0.52 0.80 14.06
CA LEU A 130 -0.59 -0.45 14.82
C LEU A 130 -0.53 -0.18 16.33
N PHE A 131 -1.47 -0.75 17.07
CA PHE A 131 -1.64 -0.61 18.54
C PHE A 131 -1.87 0.82 19.03
N SER A 132 -2.31 1.71 18.16
CA SER A 132 -2.56 3.12 18.44
C SER A 132 -3.93 3.55 17.91
N THR A 133 -4.48 4.62 18.45
CA THR A 133 -5.67 5.28 17.91
C THR A 133 -5.33 6.38 16.90
N SER A 134 -4.06 6.68 16.73
CA SER A 134 -3.59 7.79 15.89
C SER A 134 -3.59 7.42 14.42
N SER A 135 -4.09 8.32 13.57
CA SER A 135 -4.03 8.16 12.11
C SER A 135 -2.61 8.31 11.56
N LEU A 136 -2.26 7.51 10.55
CA LEU A 136 -0.98 7.61 9.83
C LEU A 136 -0.91 8.84 8.91
N THR A 137 -2.05 9.25 8.34
CA THR A 137 -2.11 10.26 7.27
C THR A 137 -1.41 11.57 7.60
N PRO A 138 -1.64 12.22 8.76
CA PRO A 138 -1.01 13.50 9.07
C PRO A 138 0.52 13.48 9.04
N TYR A 139 1.12 12.34 9.37
CA TYR A 139 2.57 12.17 9.45
C TYR A 139 3.24 11.92 8.09
N LEU A 140 2.47 11.56 7.07
CA LEU A 140 2.97 11.33 5.72
C LEU A 140 2.78 12.54 4.80
N LEU A 141 1.99 13.55 5.20
CA LEU A 141 1.76 14.74 4.40
C LEU A 141 3.05 15.54 4.19
N PRO A 142 3.18 16.25 3.05
CA PRO A 142 4.29 17.17 2.82
C PRO A 142 4.35 18.22 3.92
N GLY A 143 5.55 18.47 4.48
CA GLY A 143 5.74 19.42 5.58
C GLY A 143 5.54 18.84 7.00
N ALA A 144 5.10 17.60 7.14
CA ALA A 144 4.97 16.92 8.44
C ALA A 144 6.31 16.65 9.15
N SER A 145 7.45 16.89 8.48
CA SER A 145 8.81 16.58 8.95
C SER A 145 9.34 17.48 10.10
N GLY A 146 8.49 18.30 10.72
CA GLY A 146 8.89 19.18 11.83
C GLY A 146 9.01 18.53 13.22
N THR A 147 8.42 17.36 13.40
CA THR A 147 8.54 16.60 14.65
C THR A 147 9.42 15.36 14.42
N LYS A 148 10.69 15.45 14.81
CA LYS A 148 11.55 14.28 14.94
C LYS A 148 10.77 13.20 15.71
N ASN A 149 10.64 12.01 15.12
CA ASN A 149 10.14 10.79 15.77
C ASN A 149 8.61 10.68 15.98
N ALA A 150 7.77 11.41 15.25
CA ALA A 150 6.31 11.25 15.44
C ALA A 150 5.79 9.90 14.91
N VAL A 151 6.40 9.34 13.86
CA VAL A 151 6.09 8.03 13.28
C VAL A 151 7.37 7.37 12.78
N ASP A 152 7.57 6.14 13.24
CA ASP A 152 8.68 5.31 12.82
C ASP A 152 8.21 4.10 12.02
N LYS A 153 8.97 3.78 10.96
CA LYS A 153 8.85 2.50 10.26
C LYS A 153 9.53 1.43 11.12
N HIS A 154 8.73 0.62 11.75
CA HIS A 154 9.16 -0.37 12.74
C HIS A 154 9.15 -1.79 12.17
N HIS A 155 10.03 -2.65 12.68
CA HIS A 155 10.06 -4.08 12.40
C HIS A 155 9.16 -4.82 13.39
N ILE A 156 8.16 -5.55 12.89
CA ILE A 156 7.26 -6.37 13.74
C ILE A 156 8.07 -7.47 14.45
N PHE A 157 8.99 -8.11 13.75
CA PHE A 157 10.06 -8.90 14.35
C PHE A 157 11.31 -8.01 14.46
N PRO A 158 11.66 -7.51 15.66
CA PRO A 158 12.72 -6.53 15.81
C PRO A 158 14.06 -6.99 15.25
N LYS A 159 14.82 -6.06 14.67
CA LYS A 159 16.04 -6.36 13.93
C LYS A 159 17.08 -7.10 14.80
N ASN A 160 17.26 -6.66 16.03
CA ASN A 160 18.20 -7.28 16.96
C ASN A 160 17.71 -8.65 17.46
N TYR A 161 16.40 -8.83 17.59
CA TYR A 161 15.83 -10.16 17.86
C TYR A 161 16.12 -11.12 16.71
N LEU A 162 15.87 -10.71 15.46
CA LEU A 162 16.15 -11.53 14.28
C LEU A 162 17.62 -11.93 14.17
N GLU A 163 18.54 -11.03 14.51
CA GLU A 163 19.97 -11.31 14.50
C GLU A 163 20.33 -12.41 15.51
N LYS A 164 19.74 -12.36 16.72
CA LYS A 164 19.95 -13.38 17.77
C LYS A 164 19.47 -14.77 17.36
N ILE A 165 18.43 -14.86 16.50
CA ILE A 165 17.90 -16.14 16.01
C ILE A 165 18.45 -16.55 14.64
N GLY A 166 19.50 -15.87 14.14
CA GLY A 166 20.28 -16.30 12.98
C GLY A 166 20.01 -15.55 11.68
N TYR A 167 19.09 -14.57 11.63
CA TYR A 167 18.87 -13.71 10.46
C TYR A 167 19.82 -12.52 10.49
N THR A 168 21.02 -12.68 9.94
CA THR A 168 22.11 -11.70 10.05
C THR A 168 22.19 -10.72 8.88
N THR A 169 21.56 -11.04 7.72
CA THR A 169 21.62 -10.17 6.55
C THR A 169 20.57 -9.06 6.61
N ASP A 170 20.92 -7.86 6.14
CA ASP A 170 19.96 -6.76 6.04
C ASP A 170 18.80 -7.07 5.11
N ARG A 171 19.05 -7.84 4.05
CA ARG A 171 18.00 -8.26 3.12
C ARG A 171 16.92 -9.09 3.80
N ASP A 172 17.31 -10.02 4.67
CA ASP A 172 16.35 -10.90 5.35
C ASP A 172 15.57 -10.14 6.43
N ARG A 173 16.25 -9.29 7.20
CA ARG A 173 15.63 -8.51 8.28
C ARG A 173 14.74 -7.38 7.78
N ASN A 174 15.10 -6.72 6.69
CA ASN A 174 14.42 -5.54 6.16
C ASN A 174 13.31 -5.88 5.13
N GLN A 175 12.71 -7.06 5.20
CA GLN A 175 11.57 -7.41 4.35
C GLN A 175 10.40 -6.45 4.58
N VAL A 176 9.75 -5.96 3.49
CA VAL A 176 8.60 -5.05 3.63
C VAL A 176 7.45 -5.69 4.39
N ALA A 177 7.30 -7.01 4.29
CA ALA A 177 6.34 -7.75 5.08
C ALA A 177 6.70 -7.86 6.58
N ASN A 178 7.85 -7.33 7.01
CA ASN A 178 8.21 -7.16 8.41
C ASN A 178 7.99 -5.71 8.90
N PHE A 179 7.61 -4.78 8.02
CA PHE A 179 7.42 -3.37 8.40
C PHE A 179 5.98 -3.05 8.78
N THR A 180 5.85 -2.12 9.72
CA THR A 180 4.61 -1.40 10.06
C THR A 180 4.96 0.03 10.43
N TYR A 181 3.94 0.87 10.62
CA TYR A 181 4.10 2.19 11.21
C TYR A 181 3.58 2.19 12.63
N LEU A 182 4.40 2.68 13.55
CA LEU A 182 4.08 2.88 14.96
C LEU A 182 4.17 4.36 15.31
N ASP A 183 3.42 4.79 16.30
CA ASP A 183 3.72 6.04 16.97
C ASP A 183 4.97 5.92 17.86
N TYR A 184 5.49 7.06 18.26
CA TYR A 184 6.75 7.13 19.02
C TYR A 184 6.71 6.35 20.34
N VAL A 185 5.58 6.44 21.06
CA VAL A 185 5.43 5.78 22.38
C VAL A 185 5.43 4.28 22.23
N THR A 186 4.63 3.77 21.29
CA THR A 186 4.52 2.34 20.98
C THR A 186 5.87 1.78 20.50
N ASN A 187 6.60 2.55 19.67
CA ASN A 187 7.91 2.13 19.18
C ASN A 187 8.95 1.95 20.32
N ILE A 188 8.98 2.86 21.29
CA ILE A 188 9.87 2.77 22.46
C ILE A 188 9.49 1.58 23.35
N ASP A 189 8.20 1.36 23.59
CA ASP A 189 7.70 0.27 24.43
C ASP A 189 8.08 -1.12 23.89
N ILE A 190 8.00 -1.30 22.56
CA ILE A 190 8.37 -2.58 21.91
C ILE A 190 9.88 -2.82 21.95
N SER A 191 10.68 -1.79 21.66
CA SER A 191 12.15 -1.89 21.62
C SER A 191 12.63 -3.11 20.81
N ASP A 192 13.45 -3.97 21.42
CA ASP A 192 14.05 -5.18 20.81
C ASP A 192 13.46 -6.49 21.37
N ASP A 193 12.32 -6.41 22.04
CA ASP A 193 11.66 -7.57 22.64
C ASP A 193 11.24 -8.59 21.57
N ALA A 194 11.31 -9.87 21.91
CA ALA A 194 10.75 -10.92 21.07
C ALA A 194 9.23 -10.69 20.88
N PRO A 195 8.68 -10.97 19.67
CA PRO A 195 7.24 -10.77 19.42
C PRO A 195 6.35 -11.43 20.48
N ALA A 196 6.67 -12.64 20.92
CA ALA A 196 5.92 -13.36 21.96
C ALA A 196 5.82 -12.58 23.29
N LEU A 197 6.81 -11.73 23.60
CA LEU A 197 6.83 -10.95 24.85
C LEU A 197 6.02 -9.66 24.73
N TYR A 198 6.28 -8.84 23.71
CA TYR A 198 5.61 -7.54 23.60
C TYR A 198 4.14 -7.70 23.16
N ILE A 199 3.81 -8.69 22.34
CA ILE A 199 2.44 -8.92 21.89
C ILE A 199 1.51 -9.31 23.05
N GLN A 200 2.00 -10.04 24.05
CA GLN A 200 1.17 -10.35 25.21
C GLN A 200 0.72 -9.07 25.92
N ARG A 201 1.62 -8.09 26.10
CA ARG A 201 1.27 -6.78 26.69
C ARG A 201 0.15 -6.08 25.91
N TYR A 202 0.22 -6.10 24.57
CA TYR A 202 -0.81 -5.47 23.72
C TYR A 202 -2.13 -6.25 23.71
N LYS A 203 -2.10 -7.58 23.80
CA LYS A 203 -3.31 -8.40 23.98
C LYS A 203 -4.02 -8.03 25.29
N ASP A 204 -3.28 -7.93 26.38
CA ASP A 204 -3.82 -7.59 27.69
C ASP A 204 -4.38 -6.17 27.75
N ASN A 205 -3.71 -5.20 27.09
CA ASN A 205 -4.11 -3.80 27.09
C ASN A 205 -5.29 -3.48 26.16
N LEU A 206 -5.35 -4.10 24.98
CA LEU A 206 -6.34 -3.82 23.93
C LEU A 206 -7.57 -4.74 23.99
N GLY A 207 -7.46 -5.89 24.67
CA GLY A 207 -8.56 -6.85 24.75
C GLY A 207 -9.11 -7.21 23.36
N ASP A 208 -10.42 -7.04 23.18
CA ASP A 208 -11.11 -7.37 21.92
C ASP A 208 -10.64 -6.54 20.72
N GLU A 209 -10.11 -5.32 20.93
CA GLU A 209 -9.60 -4.47 19.86
C GLU A 209 -8.30 -4.99 19.25
N PHE A 210 -7.53 -5.82 19.98
CA PHE A 210 -6.28 -6.39 19.47
C PHE A 210 -6.44 -7.11 18.14
N LYS A 211 -7.52 -7.90 17.99
CA LYS A 211 -7.82 -8.60 16.74
C LYS A 211 -8.04 -7.62 15.58
N THR A 212 -8.79 -6.55 15.82
CA THR A 212 -9.05 -5.51 14.82
C THR A 212 -7.75 -4.82 14.39
N HIS A 213 -6.84 -4.53 15.32
CA HIS A 213 -5.51 -3.99 15.00
C HIS A 213 -4.71 -4.96 14.12
N CYS A 214 -4.71 -6.25 14.44
CA CYS A 214 -4.02 -7.26 13.63
C CYS A 214 -4.60 -7.34 12.21
N GLU A 215 -5.91 -7.40 12.05
CA GLU A 215 -6.59 -7.43 10.76
C GLU A 215 -6.29 -6.18 9.92
N ASN A 216 -6.35 -5.00 10.52
CA ASN A 216 -6.07 -3.72 9.87
C ASN A 216 -4.62 -3.62 9.38
N HIS A 217 -3.68 -4.34 10.01
CA HIS A 217 -2.27 -4.34 9.65
C HIS A 217 -1.81 -5.61 8.95
N ALA A 218 -2.77 -6.42 8.48
CA ALA A 218 -2.48 -7.66 7.76
C ALA A 218 -1.56 -8.60 8.53
N LEU A 219 -1.76 -8.72 9.86
CA LEU A 219 -1.01 -9.63 10.71
C LEU A 219 -1.71 -10.99 10.76
N PRO A 220 -0.99 -12.10 10.54
CA PRO A 220 -1.55 -13.43 10.69
C PRO A 220 -1.98 -13.70 12.15
N GLU A 221 -2.96 -14.55 12.35
CA GLU A 221 -3.35 -15.00 13.68
C GLU A 221 -2.17 -15.70 14.36
N ASN A 222 -1.91 -15.39 15.64
CA ASN A 222 -0.80 -15.91 16.45
C ASN A 222 0.58 -15.73 15.80
N PHE A 223 0.77 -14.64 15.05
CA PHE A 223 2.02 -14.36 14.32
C PHE A 223 3.24 -14.30 15.24
N GLU A 224 3.06 -13.94 16.51
CA GLU A 224 4.09 -13.79 17.52
C GLU A 224 4.79 -15.13 17.89
N THR A 225 4.14 -16.25 17.57
CA THR A 225 4.68 -17.61 17.80
C THR A 225 5.16 -18.29 16.52
N MET A 226 5.00 -17.62 15.37
CA MET A 226 5.40 -18.18 14.07
C MET A 226 6.91 -18.12 13.87
N GLU A 227 7.41 -19.07 13.07
CA GLU A 227 8.72 -18.94 12.46
C GLU A 227 8.71 -17.70 11.51
N TYR A 228 9.84 -16.98 11.46
CA TYR A 228 9.90 -15.68 10.78
C TYR A 228 9.56 -15.74 9.29
N MET A 229 10.08 -16.75 8.55
CA MET A 229 9.82 -16.89 7.11
C MET A 229 8.38 -17.29 6.84
N GLU A 230 7.77 -18.10 7.71
CA GLU A 230 6.35 -18.42 7.67
C GLU A 230 5.50 -17.17 7.89
N PHE A 231 5.82 -16.37 8.90
CA PHE A 231 5.18 -15.07 9.13
C PHE A 231 5.22 -14.17 7.90
N LEU A 232 6.41 -13.98 7.30
CA LEU A 232 6.56 -13.15 6.10
C LEU A 232 5.69 -13.66 4.95
N SER A 233 5.66 -14.97 4.73
CA SER A 233 4.87 -15.59 3.66
C SER A 233 3.37 -15.35 3.85
N LYS A 234 2.84 -15.64 5.04
CA LYS A 234 1.43 -15.43 5.36
C LYS A 234 1.04 -13.96 5.30
N ARG A 235 1.89 -13.08 5.85
CA ARG A 235 1.61 -11.65 5.87
C ARG A 235 1.55 -11.04 4.48
N ARG A 236 2.42 -11.44 3.53
CA ARG A 236 2.35 -10.96 2.13
C ARG A 236 0.99 -11.24 1.49
N ILE A 237 0.41 -12.39 1.75
CA ILE A 237 -0.93 -12.75 1.27
C ILE A 237 -1.99 -11.82 1.87
N LEU A 238 -1.95 -11.59 3.19
CA LEU A 238 -2.88 -10.70 3.88
C LEU A 238 -2.72 -9.24 3.44
N MET A 239 -1.48 -8.78 3.22
CA MET A 239 -1.21 -7.45 2.67
C MET A 239 -1.83 -7.27 1.28
N ALA A 240 -1.70 -8.26 0.41
CA ALA A 240 -2.32 -8.23 -0.92
C ALA A 240 -3.86 -8.19 -0.84
N GLN A 241 -4.46 -8.92 0.08
CA GLN A 241 -5.91 -8.87 0.33
C GLN A 241 -6.34 -7.51 0.87
N LEU A 242 -5.55 -6.89 1.74
CA LEU A 242 -5.83 -5.55 2.27
C LEU A 242 -5.74 -4.49 1.15
N ILE A 243 -4.76 -4.59 0.25
CA ILE A 243 -4.65 -3.74 -0.95
C ILE A 243 -5.89 -3.89 -1.83
N LYS A 244 -6.35 -5.14 -2.08
CA LYS A 244 -7.59 -5.40 -2.82
C LYS A 244 -8.81 -4.77 -2.15
N LYS A 245 -8.93 -4.90 -0.82
CA LYS A 245 -10.00 -4.29 -0.02
C LYS A 245 -10.00 -2.75 -0.15
N ALA A 246 -8.82 -2.12 -0.06
CA ALA A 246 -8.69 -0.68 -0.23
C ALA A 246 -9.08 -0.23 -1.64
N PHE A 247 -8.60 -0.92 -2.67
CA PHE A 247 -8.97 -0.65 -4.06
C PHE A 247 -10.48 -0.73 -4.29
N SER A 248 -11.19 -1.66 -3.68
CA SER A 248 -12.64 -1.79 -3.81
C SER A 248 -13.42 -0.62 -3.19
N ARG A 249 -12.80 0.17 -2.32
CA ARG A 249 -13.40 1.37 -1.71
C ARG A 249 -13.22 2.65 -2.52
N LEU A 250 -12.28 2.65 -3.47
CA LEU A 250 -12.11 3.75 -4.43
C LEU A 250 -13.24 3.77 -5.47
#